data_6b9fbecbf9a3c0e803e5ce339b715d70
#
_entry.id   6b9fbecbf9a3c0e803e5ce339b715d70
#
_cell.length_a   1.000
_cell.length_b   1.000
_cell.length_c   1.000
_cell.angle_alpha   90.00
_cell.angle_beta   90.00
_cell.angle_gamma   90.00
#
_symmetry.space_group_name_H-M   'P 1'
#
loop_
_entity.id
_entity.type
_entity.pdbx_description
1 polymer ?
#
loop_
_entity_poly.entity_id
_entity_poly.type
_entity_poly.pdbx_seq_one_letter_code
_entity_poly.pdbx_strand_id
1 'polypeptide(L)'
;MNISKKDYYIAAIVGALTGIFAIPTLFHLGLRNPFVFLFSIVIISVLWPFGVWLGIFLSRWLPFMAQVGKFAAVGFLNTAIDFGVLNLLSYLSGVTAGFVIGGVNIPGFIVAVSNSYLWNKLWVFKSESVEDSPAQAGPPVGDAGLFHDFPIFFAVSAIGLLLNSGMVILITTFVSSPFAVGAEAWLNIAKVVATAVSLIWNFLGFKFLVFKK
;
A
#
# COMPACT_ATOMS: atom_id res chain seq x y z
N MET A 1 -6.88 17.30 18.10
CA MET A 1 -5.74 17.00 17.20
C MET A 1 -5.62 18.17 16.23
N ASN A 2 -4.58 19.00 16.38
CA ASN A 2 -4.35 20.15 15.49
C ASN A 2 -3.77 19.65 14.17
N ILE A 3 -4.47 19.96 13.08
CA ILE A 3 -4.08 19.61 11.72
C ILE A 3 -2.88 20.48 11.36
N SER A 4 -1.73 19.87 11.10
CA SER A 4 -0.59 20.56 10.55
C SER A 4 -0.76 20.75 9.05
N LYS A 5 -0.44 21.93 8.52
CA LYS A 5 -0.33 22.16 7.07
C LYS A 5 0.59 21.10 6.41
N LYS A 6 1.55 20.57 7.18
CA LYS A 6 2.43 19.47 6.74
C LYS A 6 1.67 18.21 6.31
N ASP A 7 0.56 17.86 6.97
CA ASP A 7 -0.20 16.65 6.62
C ASP A 7 -0.79 16.72 5.22
N TYR A 8 -1.25 17.90 4.80
CA TYR A 8 -1.78 18.10 3.46
C TYR A 8 -0.69 18.08 2.38
N TYR A 9 0.49 18.65 2.67
CA TYR A 9 1.63 18.57 1.76
C TYR A 9 2.12 17.12 1.61
N ILE A 10 2.22 16.39 2.71
CA ILE A 10 2.58 14.96 2.68
C ILE A 10 1.53 14.18 1.90
N ALA A 11 0.24 14.40 2.14
CA ALA A 11 -0.83 13.73 1.40
C ALA A 11 -0.76 14.02 -0.10
N ALA A 12 -0.46 15.26 -0.51
CA ALA A 12 -0.28 15.63 -1.91
C ALA A 12 0.93 14.90 -2.54
N ILE A 13 2.06 14.80 -1.81
CA ILE A 13 3.24 14.05 -2.26
C ILE A 13 2.90 12.56 -2.39
N VAL A 14 2.25 11.97 -1.40
CA VAL A 14 1.78 10.57 -1.44
C VAL A 14 0.85 10.36 -2.63
N GLY A 15 -0.04 11.32 -2.92
CA GLY A 15 -0.92 11.31 -4.08
C GLY A 15 -0.15 11.35 -5.41
N ALA A 16 0.83 12.25 -5.53
CA ALA A 16 1.68 12.34 -6.71
C ALA A 16 2.46 11.03 -6.96
N LEU A 17 3.05 10.48 -5.91
CA LEU A 17 3.75 9.19 -5.98
C LEU A 17 2.79 8.07 -6.38
N THR A 18 1.56 8.03 -5.84
CA THR A 18 0.53 7.06 -6.23
C THR A 18 0.25 7.15 -7.73
N GLY A 19 0.05 8.36 -8.26
CA GLY A 19 -0.15 8.58 -9.69
C GLY A 19 1.05 8.14 -10.54
N ILE A 20 2.26 8.45 -10.13
CA ILE A 20 3.50 8.04 -10.83
C ILE A 20 3.63 6.52 -10.87
N PHE A 21 3.46 5.84 -9.74
CA PHE A 21 3.56 4.37 -9.68
C PHE A 21 2.39 3.65 -10.36
N ALA A 22 1.26 4.32 -10.61
CA ALA A 22 0.18 3.79 -11.41
C ALA A 22 0.49 3.77 -12.93
N ILE A 23 1.45 4.59 -13.42
CA ILE A 23 1.76 4.72 -14.85
C ILE A 23 2.10 3.37 -15.51
N PRO A 24 2.99 2.51 -14.96
CA PRO A 24 3.30 1.23 -15.60
C PRO A 24 2.06 0.35 -15.74
N THR A 25 1.16 0.36 -14.76
CA THR A 25 -0.11 -0.38 -14.82
C THR A 25 -1.02 0.18 -15.91
N LEU A 26 -1.20 1.49 -15.98
CA LEU A 26 -1.99 2.16 -17.03
C LEU A 26 -1.42 1.86 -18.42
N PHE A 27 -0.10 1.99 -18.57
CA PHE A 27 0.60 1.71 -19.82
C PHE A 27 0.41 0.25 -20.27
N HIS A 28 0.57 -0.69 -19.35
CA HIS A 28 0.41 -2.12 -19.61
C HIS A 28 -1.04 -2.49 -19.97
N LEU A 29 -2.02 -1.76 -19.45
CA LEU A 29 -3.43 -1.89 -19.81
C LEU A 29 -3.79 -1.18 -21.14
N GLY A 30 -2.81 -0.63 -21.87
CA GLY A 30 -3.01 0.02 -23.16
C GLY A 30 -3.35 1.51 -23.10
N LEU A 31 -3.44 2.09 -21.92
CA LEU A 31 -3.66 3.53 -21.72
C LEU A 31 -2.34 4.30 -21.87
N ARG A 32 -1.88 4.50 -23.11
CA ARG A 32 -0.55 5.05 -23.43
C ARG A 32 -0.52 6.55 -23.66
N ASN A 33 -1.62 7.25 -23.39
CA ASN A 33 -1.72 8.69 -23.62
C ASN A 33 -1.02 9.47 -22.48
N PRO A 34 0.00 10.33 -22.77
CA PRO A 34 0.68 11.14 -21.75
C PRO A 34 -0.26 12.04 -20.93
N PHE A 35 -1.35 12.51 -21.52
CA PHE A 35 -2.35 13.29 -20.79
C PHE A 35 -3.06 12.47 -19.70
N VAL A 36 -3.30 11.16 -19.93
CA VAL A 36 -3.87 10.27 -18.91
C VAL A 36 -2.90 10.11 -17.74
N PHE A 37 -1.60 10.00 -18.00
CA PHE A 37 -0.58 9.91 -16.96
C PHE A 37 -0.51 11.21 -16.14
N LEU A 38 -0.42 12.35 -16.80
CA LEU A 38 -0.40 13.65 -16.13
C LEU A 38 -1.70 13.86 -15.31
N PHE A 39 -2.85 13.54 -15.90
CA PHE A 39 -4.15 13.66 -15.23
C PHE A 39 -4.22 12.76 -14.00
N SER A 40 -3.73 11.50 -14.07
CA SER A 40 -3.72 10.58 -12.92
C SER A 40 -2.85 11.14 -11.77
N ILE A 41 -1.67 11.68 -12.07
CA ILE A 41 -0.80 12.30 -11.07
C ILE A 41 -1.50 13.48 -10.42
N VAL A 42 -2.05 14.42 -11.22
CA VAL A 42 -2.67 15.65 -10.71
C VAL A 42 -3.92 15.33 -9.89
N ILE A 43 -4.83 14.49 -10.40
CA ILE A 43 -6.09 14.19 -9.71
C ILE A 43 -5.85 13.47 -8.37
N ILE A 44 -4.92 12.51 -8.33
CA ILE A 44 -4.63 11.78 -7.11
C ILE A 44 -3.91 12.68 -6.09
N SER A 45 -3.04 13.61 -6.57
CA SER A 45 -2.40 14.61 -5.70
C SER A 45 -3.40 15.54 -5.00
N VAL A 46 -4.57 15.73 -5.58
CA VAL A 46 -5.67 16.53 -4.99
C VAL A 46 -6.59 15.66 -4.14
N LEU A 47 -6.85 14.42 -4.56
CA LEU A 47 -7.76 13.51 -3.86
C LEU A 47 -7.24 13.09 -2.48
N TRP A 48 -5.94 12.85 -2.32
CA TRP A 48 -5.40 12.40 -1.02
C TRP A 48 -5.45 13.48 0.06
N PRO A 49 -5.08 14.75 -0.18
CA PRO A 49 -5.36 15.83 0.76
C PRO A 49 -6.83 15.94 1.15
N PHE A 50 -7.75 15.76 0.19
CA PHE A 50 -9.18 15.71 0.46
C PHE A 50 -9.57 14.51 1.33
N GLY A 51 -9.03 13.31 1.04
CA GLY A 51 -9.24 12.11 1.85
C GLY A 51 -8.74 12.25 3.29
N VAL A 52 -7.57 12.84 3.47
CA VAL A 52 -7.02 13.17 4.80
C VAL A 52 -7.90 14.20 5.51
N TRP A 53 -8.33 15.26 4.80
CA TRP A 53 -9.29 16.24 5.34
C TRP A 53 -10.59 15.57 5.77
N LEU A 54 -11.16 14.69 4.95
CA LEU A 54 -12.37 13.95 5.28
C LEU A 54 -12.20 13.08 6.53
N GLY A 55 -11.07 12.35 6.62
CA GLY A 55 -10.73 11.57 7.82
C GLY A 55 -10.68 12.44 9.08
N ILE A 56 -10.09 13.62 8.99
CA ILE A 56 -10.04 14.59 10.08
C ILE A 56 -11.44 15.16 10.38
N PHE A 57 -12.22 15.47 9.38
CA PHE A 57 -13.61 15.93 9.57
C PHE A 57 -14.43 14.88 10.32
N LEU A 58 -14.32 13.62 9.93
CA LEU A 58 -15.00 12.49 10.57
C LEU A 58 -14.46 12.20 11.98
N SER A 59 -13.22 12.60 12.28
CA SER A 59 -12.63 12.40 13.62
C SER A 59 -13.34 13.15 14.74
N ARG A 60 -14.21 14.10 14.39
CA ARG A 60 -15.10 14.79 15.34
C ARG A 60 -16.08 13.82 16.00
N TRP A 61 -16.48 12.75 15.30
CA TRP A 61 -17.39 11.71 15.81
C TRP A 61 -16.62 10.43 16.20
N LEU A 62 -15.58 10.11 15.46
CA LEU A 62 -14.78 8.89 15.65
C LEU A 62 -13.29 9.27 15.63
N PRO A 63 -12.64 9.45 16.80
CA PRO A 63 -11.27 10.00 16.89
C PRO A 63 -10.22 9.29 16.02
N PHE A 64 -10.38 7.98 15.76
CA PHE A 64 -9.45 7.21 14.94
C PHE A 64 -9.52 7.50 13.44
N MET A 65 -10.57 8.20 12.96
CA MET A 65 -10.77 8.47 11.53
C MET A 65 -9.67 9.36 10.91
N ALA A 66 -9.06 10.23 11.72
CA ALA A 66 -7.93 11.02 11.25
C ALA A 66 -6.72 10.16 10.85
N GLN A 67 -6.46 9.07 11.60
CA GLN A 67 -5.42 8.10 11.25
C GLN A 67 -5.83 7.25 10.06
N VAL A 68 -7.12 6.86 9.97
CA VAL A 68 -7.66 6.09 8.83
C VAL A 68 -7.45 6.81 7.52
N GLY A 69 -7.67 8.14 7.45
CA GLY A 69 -7.45 8.92 6.24
C GLY A 69 -5.99 8.87 5.76
N LYS A 70 -5.03 9.05 6.68
CA LYS A 70 -3.59 8.94 6.37
C LYS A 70 -3.21 7.51 5.98
N PHE A 71 -3.70 6.52 6.74
CA PHE A 71 -3.44 5.11 6.49
C PHE A 71 -3.97 4.65 5.12
N ALA A 72 -5.17 5.10 4.74
CA ALA A 72 -5.74 4.80 3.43
C ALA A 72 -4.87 5.36 2.30
N ALA A 73 -4.42 6.62 2.40
CA ALA A 73 -3.54 7.23 1.40
C ALA A 73 -2.24 6.41 1.21
N VAL A 74 -1.61 5.99 2.30
CA VAL A 74 -0.41 5.13 2.26
C VAL A 74 -0.73 3.75 1.68
N GLY A 75 -1.89 3.17 2.04
CA GLY A 75 -2.33 1.87 1.51
C GLY A 75 -2.48 1.89 -0.01
N PHE A 76 -3.10 2.94 -0.56
CA PHE A 76 -3.22 3.09 -2.02
C PHE A 76 -1.87 3.35 -2.69
N LEU A 77 -0.96 4.10 -2.07
CA LEU A 77 0.40 4.25 -2.58
C LEU A 77 1.11 2.88 -2.64
N ASN A 78 1.02 2.10 -1.59
CA ASN A 78 1.63 0.76 -1.56
C ASN A 78 1.05 -0.16 -2.63
N THR A 79 -0.27 -0.10 -2.84
CA THR A 79 -0.93 -0.82 -3.94
C THR A 79 -0.42 -0.36 -5.29
N ALA A 80 -0.31 0.95 -5.53
CA ALA A 80 0.21 1.49 -6.79
C ALA A 80 1.68 1.08 -7.03
N ILE A 81 2.52 1.07 -6.00
CA ILE A 81 3.91 0.58 -6.07
C ILE A 81 3.93 -0.90 -6.45
N ASP A 82 3.17 -1.74 -5.76
CA ASP A 82 3.15 -3.18 -5.98
C ASP A 82 2.69 -3.52 -7.40
N PHE A 83 1.58 -2.93 -7.85
CA PHE A 83 1.08 -3.09 -9.21
C PHE A 83 2.01 -2.47 -10.26
N GLY A 84 2.53 -1.28 -10.00
CA GLY A 84 3.41 -0.57 -10.93
C GLY A 84 4.69 -1.34 -11.19
N VAL A 85 5.33 -1.86 -10.15
CA VAL A 85 6.55 -2.67 -10.28
C VAL A 85 6.25 -4.01 -10.98
N LEU A 86 5.16 -4.69 -10.61
CA LEU A 86 4.74 -5.92 -11.28
C LEU A 86 4.54 -5.68 -12.78
N ASN A 87 3.76 -4.67 -13.16
CA ASN A 87 3.45 -4.37 -14.56
C ASN A 87 4.67 -3.92 -15.35
N LEU A 88 5.58 -3.14 -14.73
CA LEU A 88 6.84 -2.75 -15.36
C LEU A 88 7.71 -3.97 -15.65
N LEU A 89 7.90 -4.84 -14.66
CA LEU A 89 8.73 -6.04 -14.81
C LEU A 89 8.10 -7.06 -15.76
N SER A 90 6.78 -7.22 -15.71
CA SER A 90 6.02 -8.05 -16.66
C SER A 90 6.21 -7.54 -18.10
N TYR A 91 6.08 -6.23 -18.32
CA TYR A 91 6.31 -5.61 -19.63
C TYR A 91 7.75 -5.83 -20.15
N LEU A 92 8.75 -5.62 -19.29
CA LEU A 92 10.16 -5.78 -19.66
C LEU A 92 10.57 -7.23 -19.91
N SER A 93 9.97 -8.19 -19.19
CA SER A 93 10.27 -9.61 -19.30
C SER A 93 9.38 -10.37 -20.30
N GLY A 94 8.24 -9.78 -20.69
CA GLY A 94 7.20 -10.47 -21.46
C GLY A 94 6.44 -11.56 -20.69
N VAL A 95 6.66 -11.68 -19.37
CA VAL A 95 6.06 -12.72 -18.52
C VAL A 95 4.75 -12.24 -17.95
N THR A 96 3.65 -12.93 -18.25
CA THR A 96 2.29 -12.62 -17.75
C THR A 96 1.65 -13.78 -16.97
N ALA A 97 2.26 -14.98 -17.03
CA ALA A 97 1.74 -16.19 -16.39
C ALA A 97 2.84 -17.19 -16.06
N GLY A 98 2.46 -18.34 -15.50
CA GLY A 98 3.39 -19.41 -15.13
C GLY A 98 4.10 -19.17 -13.80
N PHE A 99 4.97 -20.08 -13.40
CA PHE A 99 5.72 -19.95 -12.15
C PHE A 99 6.66 -18.73 -12.10
N VAL A 100 7.14 -18.30 -13.27
CA VAL A 100 8.05 -17.14 -13.37
C VAL A 100 7.37 -15.84 -12.95
N ILE A 101 6.05 -15.67 -13.19
CA ILE A 101 5.32 -14.47 -12.77
C ILE A 101 5.33 -14.30 -11.25
N GLY A 102 5.39 -15.39 -10.48
CA GLY A 102 5.53 -15.32 -9.03
C GLY A 102 6.84 -14.62 -8.62
N GLY A 103 7.95 -14.94 -9.29
CA GLY A 103 9.23 -14.27 -9.10
C GLY A 103 9.19 -12.80 -9.52
N VAL A 104 8.54 -12.49 -10.64
CA VAL A 104 8.33 -11.12 -11.13
C VAL A 104 7.49 -10.27 -10.17
N ASN A 105 6.59 -10.91 -9.42
CA ASN A 105 5.73 -10.25 -8.44
C ASN A 105 6.45 -9.87 -7.13
N ILE A 106 7.50 -10.60 -6.73
CA ILE A 106 8.20 -10.41 -5.45
C ILE A 106 8.75 -8.99 -5.25
N PRO A 107 9.49 -8.39 -6.23
CA PRO A 107 10.07 -7.06 -6.04
C PRO A 107 9.03 -5.99 -5.73
N GLY A 108 7.88 -6.00 -6.41
CA GLY A 108 6.80 -5.05 -6.18
C GLY A 108 6.30 -5.10 -4.74
N PHE A 109 6.06 -6.29 -4.25
CA PHE A 109 5.61 -6.50 -2.87
C PHE A 109 6.66 -6.05 -1.85
N ILE A 110 7.94 -6.38 -2.04
CA ILE A 110 9.02 -5.97 -1.11
C ILE A 110 9.12 -4.45 -1.04
N VAL A 111 9.10 -3.77 -2.20
CA VAL A 111 9.16 -2.30 -2.24
C VAL A 111 7.93 -1.68 -1.56
N ALA A 112 6.74 -2.22 -1.82
CA ALA A 112 5.49 -1.75 -1.21
C ALA A 112 5.48 -1.91 0.31
N VAL A 113 5.91 -3.07 0.84
CA VAL A 113 5.98 -3.34 2.29
C VAL A 113 7.02 -2.43 2.95
N SER A 114 8.19 -2.26 2.35
CA SER A 114 9.23 -1.36 2.85
C SER A 114 8.74 0.09 2.89
N ASN A 115 8.09 0.55 1.82
CA ASN A 115 7.47 1.87 1.75
C ASN A 115 6.36 2.03 2.81
N SER A 116 5.53 1.00 2.99
CA SER A 116 4.48 0.96 4.02
C SER A 116 5.06 1.21 5.42
N TYR A 117 6.13 0.49 5.77
CA TYR A 117 6.79 0.65 7.05
C TYR A 117 7.28 2.09 7.26
N LEU A 118 7.95 2.67 6.26
CA LEU A 118 8.50 4.03 6.35
C LEU A 118 7.38 5.07 6.56
N TRP A 119 6.33 5.04 5.75
CA TRP A 119 5.24 6.01 5.87
C TRP A 119 4.43 5.85 7.16
N ASN A 120 4.17 4.61 7.57
CA ASN A 120 3.49 4.36 8.84
C ASN A 120 4.31 4.87 10.02
N LYS A 121 5.62 4.64 10.03
CA LYS A 121 6.52 5.13 11.08
C LYS A 121 6.66 6.65 11.08
N LEU A 122 6.83 7.27 9.90
CA LEU A 122 7.20 8.68 9.79
C LEU A 122 5.99 9.63 9.76
N TRP A 123 4.80 9.11 9.40
CA TRP A 123 3.65 9.97 9.18
C TRP A 123 2.35 9.49 9.83
N VAL A 124 1.94 8.22 9.64
CA VAL A 124 0.61 7.76 10.08
C VAL A 124 0.55 7.62 11.60
N PHE A 125 1.54 6.96 12.18
CA PHE A 125 1.64 6.65 13.61
C PHE A 125 2.74 7.44 14.32
N LYS A 126 3.23 8.52 13.70
CA LYS A 126 4.09 9.45 14.41
C LYS A 126 3.31 9.97 15.60
N SER A 127 3.64 9.48 16.80
CA SER A 127 3.15 10.05 18.03
C SER A 127 3.53 11.52 18.00
N GLU A 128 2.56 12.42 18.16
CA GLU A 128 2.85 13.78 18.59
C GLU A 128 3.54 13.57 19.94
N SER A 129 4.86 13.57 19.89
CA SER A 129 5.69 13.47 21.08
C SER A 129 5.25 14.61 21.98
N VAL A 130 4.77 14.23 23.12
CA VAL A 130 4.61 14.90 24.40
C VAL A 130 5.47 16.18 24.53
N GLU A 131 5.18 17.22 23.75
CA GLU A 131 5.71 18.55 24.05
C GLU A 131 4.75 19.36 24.95
N ASP A 132 3.48 18.88 25.12
CA ASP A 132 2.45 19.65 25.84
C ASP A 132 1.80 18.95 27.04
N SER A 133 2.38 17.88 27.59
CA SER A 133 1.87 17.29 28.85
C SER A 133 2.97 16.75 29.75
N PRO A 134 3.41 17.55 30.75
CA PRO A 134 4.42 17.09 31.73
C PRO A 134 3.94 16.00 32.68
N ALA A 135 2.69 15.56 32.63
CA ALA A 135 2.05 14.74 33.69
C ALA A 135 1.78 13.28 33.35
N GLN A 136 2.09 12.79 32.15
CA GLN A 136 1.97 11.37 31.80
C GLN A 136 3.21 10.88 31.05
N ALA A 137 4.36 11.03 31.69
CA ALA A 137 5.58 10.33 31.32
C ALA A 137 5.39 8.85 31.71
N GLY A 138 4.70 8.08 30.86
CA GLY A 138 4.98 6.66 30.75
C GLY A 138 6.45 6.49 30.34
N PRO A 139 7.08 5.34 30.63
CA PRO A 139 8.47 5.14 30.29
C PRO A 139 8.68 5.50 28.81
N PRO A 140 9.78 6.21 28.46
CA PRO A 140 10.06 6.53 27.07
C PRO A 140 9.99 5.23 26.29
N VAL A 141 9.13 5.16 25.27
CA VAL A 141 9.14 4.05 24.32
C VAL A 141 10.47 4.22 23.60
N GLY A 142 11.51 3.66 24.21
CA GLY A 142 12.85 3.66 23.65
C GLY A 142 12.80 2.96 22.30
N ASP A 143 13.76 3.26 21.44
CA ASP A 143 13.91 2.67 20.11
C ASP A 143 13.83 1.13 20.09
N ALA A 144 14.08 0.47 21.21
CA ALA A 144 13.90 -0.96 21.42
C ALA A 144 12.45 -1.44 21.29
N GLY A 145 11.43 -0.60 21.62
CA GLY A 145 10.04 -0.99 21.51
C GLY A 145 9.50 -1.03 20.07
N LEU A 146 10.05 -0.23 19.17
CA LEU A 146 9.66 -0.19 17.76
C LEU A 146 10.16 -1.41 16.95
N PHE A 147 11.24 -2.05 17.41
CA PHE A 147 11.83 -3.23 16.74
C PHE A 147 11.46 -4.56 17.41
N HIS A 148 10.84 -4.52 18.59
CA HIS A 148 10.44 -5.74 19.30
C HIS A 148 9.48 -6.62 18.49
N ASP A 149 8.51 -5.99 17.82
CA ASP A 149 7.50 -6.69 17.02
C ASP A 149 7.91 -6.88 15.55
N PHE A 150 9.09 -6.34 15.16
CA PHE A 150 9.57 -6.41 13.79
C PHE A 150 9.75 -7.84 13.25
N PRO A 151 10.31 -8.81 14.02
CA PRO A 151 10.44 -10.19 13.52
C PRO A 151 9.09 -10.83 13.21
N ILE A 152 8.08 -10.61 14.05
CA ILE A 152 6.72 -11.15 13.83
C ILE A 152 6.05 -10.42 12.67
N PHE A 153 6.20 -9.10 12.60
CA PHE A 153 5.72 -8.31 11.45
C PHE A 153 6.33 -8.81 10.14
N PHE A 154 7.64 -9.05 10.13
CA PHE A 154 8.34 -9.56 8.96
C PHE A 154 7.85 -10.96 8.58
N ALA A 155 7.68 -11.87 9.55
CA ALA A 155 7.18 -13.22 9.29
C ALA A 155 5.76 -13.21 8.71
N VAL A 156 4.85 -12.41 9.27
CA VAL A 156 3.49 -12.24 8.74
C VAL A 156 3.53 -11.68 7.33
N SER A 157 4.36 -10.66 7.09
CA SER A 157 4.50 -10.06 5.76
C SER A 157 5.09 -11.03 4.73
N ALA A 158 6.08 -11.84 5.13
CA ALA A 158 6.68 -12.86 4.27
C ALA A 158 5.66 -13.94 3.85
N ILE A 159 4.80 -14.39 4.78
CA ILE A 159 3.69 -15.29 4.43
C ILE A 159 2.69 -14.58 3.50
N GLY A 160 2.38 -13.31 3.76
CA GLY A 160 1.55 -12.49 2.87
C GLY A 160 2.10 -12.42 1.45
N LEU A 161 3.44 -12.29 1.30
CA LEU A 161 4.13 -12.33 0.01
C LEU A 161 3.96 -13.67 -0.70
N LEU A 162 4.16 -14.77 0.03
CA LEU A 162 3.99 -16.13 -0.53
C LEU A 162 2.56 -16.36 -1.00
N LEU A 163 1.56 -15.93 -0.22
CA LEU A 163 0.15 -16.01 -0.59
C LEU A 163 -0.15 -15.14 -1.82
N ASN A 164 0.34 -13.90 -1.86
CA ASN A 164 0.15 -13.00 -3.00
C ASN A 164 0.75 -13.59 -4.27
N SER A 165 2.04 -13.98 -4.25
CA SER A 165 2.71 -14.55 -5.42
C SER A 165 2.10 -15.89 -5.85
N GLY A 166 1.77 -16.76 -4.88
CA GLY A 166 1.10 -18.03 -5.16
C GLY A 166 -0.25 -17.85 -5.83
N MET A 167 -1.06 -16.88 -5.38
CA MET A 167 -2.36 -16.55 -5.99
C MET A 167 -2.21 -15.98 -7.40
N VAL A 168 -1.21 -15.11 -7.64
CA VAL A 168 -0.94 -14.61 -9.00
C VAL A 168 -0.58 -15.76 -9.93
N ILE A 169 0.33 -16.66 -9.53
CA ILE A 169 0.70 -17.86 -10.30
C ILE A 169 -0.53 -18.72 -10.57
N LEU A 170 -1.28 -19.06 -9.52
CA LEU A 170 -2.45 -19.93 -9.61
C LEU A 170 -3.47 -19.39 -10.60
N ILE A 171 -3.85 -18.13 -10.47
CA ILE A 171 -4.89 -17.54 -11.30
C ILE A 171 -4.40 -17.39 -12.75
N THR A 172 -3.19 -16.85 -12.96
CA THR A 172 -2.70 -16.58 -14.33
C THR A 172 -2.32 -17.84 -15.09
N THR A 173 -2.02 -18.95 -14.39
CA THR A 173 -1.56 -20.21 -15.03
C THR A 173 -2.68 -21.23 -15.16
N PHE A 174 -3.53 -21.37 -14.16
CA PHE A 174 -4.49 -22.47 -14.08
C PHE A 174 -5.95 -22.04 -14.25
N VAL A 175 -6.25 -20.73 -14.22
CA VAL A 175 -7.60 -20.23 -14.40
C VAL A 175 -7.69 -19.52 -15.74
N SER A 176 -8.55 -20.02 -16.63
CA SER A 176 -8.84 -19.37 -17.91
C SER A 176 -9.53 -18.03 -17.69
N SER A 177 -9.17 -17.03 -18.50
CA SER A 177 -9.82 -15.72 -18.44
C SER A 177 -11.31 -15.85 -18.82
N PRO A 178 -12.26 -15.56 -17.92
CA PRO A 178 -13.70 -15.78 -18.18
C PRO A 178 -14.30 -14.80 -19.19
N PHE A 179 -13.63 -13.69 -19.49
CA PHE A 179 -14.15 -12.59 -20.30
C PHE A 179 -13.34 -12.36 -21.58
N ALA A 180 -12.49 -13.30 -21.99
CA ALA A 180 -11.58 -13.15 -23.13
C ALA A 180 -10.75 -11.86 -23.10
N VAL A 181 -10.43 -11.36 -21.92
CA VAL A 181 -9.54 -10.20 -21.72
C VAL A 181 -8.10 -10.58 -22.05
N GLY A 182 -7.31 -9.60 -22.51
CA GLY A 182 -5.88 -9.81 -22.80
C GLY A 182 -5.08 -10.27 -21.58
N ALA A 183 -3.90 -10.86 -21.83
CA ALA A 183 -3.05 -11.44 -20.79
C ALA A 183 -2.65 -10.42 -19.71
N GLU A 184 -2.38 -9.17 -20.11
CA GLU A 184 -2.02 -8.07 -19.23
C GLU A 184 -3.19 -7.69 -18.30
N ALA A 185 -4.41 -7.62 -18.85
CA ALA A 185 -5.61 -7.33 -18.06
C ALA A 185 -5.92 -8.48 -17.09
N TRP A 186 -5.74 -9.73 -17.53
CA TRP A 186 -5.93 -10.91 -16.68
C TRP A 186 -4.91 -10.96 -15.54
N LEU A 187 -3.63 -10.62 -15.81
CA LEU A 187 -2.62 -10.48 -14.78
C LEU A 187 -3.02 -9.45 -13.71
N ASN A 188 -3.55 -8.30 -14.11
CA ASN A 188 -3.98 -7.27 -13.17
C ASN A 188 -5.21 -7.71 -12.35
N ILE A 189 -6.16 -8.43 -12.95
CA ILE A 189 -7.30 -9.03 -12.22
C ILE A 189 -6.79 -10.04 -11.20
N ALA A 190 -5.90 -10.94 -11.60
CA ALA A 190 -5.25 -11.91 -10.71
C ALA A 190 -4.54 -11.22 -9.53
N LYS A 191 -3.85 -10.11 -9.82
CA LYS A 191 -3.15 -9.31 -8.80
C LYS A 191 -4.13 -8.66 -7.82
N VAL A 192 -5.30 -8.16 -8.26
CA VAL A 192 -6.35 -7.63 -7.37
C VAL A 192 -6.81 -8.72 -6.40
N VAL A 193 -7.11 -9.91 -6.90
CA VAL A 193 -7.54 -11.05 -6.06
C VAL A 193 -6.44 -11.44 -5.08
N ALA A 194 -5.21 -11.58 -5.55
CA ALA A 194 -4.05 -11.90 -4.73
C ALA A 194 -3.81 -10.87 -3.62
N THR A 195 -3.99 -9.58 -3.94
CA THR A 195 -3.87 -8.49 -2.98
C THR A 195 -4.96 -8.58 -1.92
N ALA A 196 -6.21 -8.86 -2.29
CA ALA A 196 -7.29 -9.04 -1.34
C ALA A 196 -7.01 -10.21 -0.36
N VAL A 197 -6.52 -11.35 -0.87
CA VAL A 197 -6.16 -12.52 -0.04
C VAL A 197 -5.04 -12.16 0.93
N SER A 198 -3.97 -11.52 0.45
CA SER A 198 -2.84 -11.13 1.30
C SER A 198 -3.21 -10.05 2.32
N LEU A 199 -4.12 -9.13 1.99
CA LEU A 199 -4.64 -8.14 2.94
C LEU A 199 -5.43 -8.79 4.08
N ILE A 200 -6.28 -9.78 3.79
CA ILE A 200 -7.01 -10.54 4.81
C ILE A 200 -6.01 -11.24 5.73
N TRP A 201 -5.02 -11.91 5.16
CA TRP A 201 -3.96 -12.57 5.93
C TRP A 201 -3.20 -11.58 6.82
N ASN A 202 -2.72 -10.47 6.26
CA ASN A 202 -1.97 -9.47 7.00
C ASN A 202 -2.81 -8.85 8.12
N PHE A 203 -4.08 -8.55 7.86
CA PHE A 203 -4.99 -8.03 8.88
C PHE A 203 -5.14 -9.01 10.06
N LEU A 204 -5.41 -10.28 9.76
CA LEU A 204 -5.57 -11.31 10.81
C LEU A 204 -4.25 -11.55 11.53
N GLY A 205 -3.14 -11.67 10.80
CA GLY A 205 -1.81 -11.86 11.36
C GLY A 205 -1.38 -10.71 12.26
N PHE A 206 -1.57 -9.47 11.83
CA PHE A 206 -1.25 -8.31 12.66
C PHE A 206 -2.16 -8.22 13.88
N LYS A 207 -3.46 -8.45 13.74
CA LYS A 207 -4.41 -8.39 14.85
C LYS A 207 -4.15 -9.44 15.92
N PHE A 208 -3.86 -10.68 15.51
CA PHE A 208 -3.77 -11.81 16.43
C PHE A 208 -2.35 -12.19 16.84
N LEU A 209 -1.33 -11.86 16.05
CA LEU A 209 0.06 -12.25 16.29
C LEU A 209 0.95 -11.06 16.70
N VAL A 210 0.80 -9.90 16.05
CA VAL A 210 1.68 -8.73 16.28
C VAL A 210 1.12 -7.85 17.39
N PHE A 211 -0.16 -7.48 17.30
CA PHE A 211 -0.81 -6.55 18.24
C PHE A 211 -1.69 -7.27 19.26
N LYS A 212 -1.26 -8.42 19.71
CA LYS A 212 -1.93 -9.16 20.77
C LYS A 212 -1.92 -8.30 22.06
N LYS A 213 -3.07 -7.67 22.39
CA LYS A 213 -3.29 -7.07 23.71
C LYS A 213 -3.75 -8.13 24.67
#